data_172ed2191ad097d4357eab1dfa8fe5b4
#
_entry.id   172ed2191ad097d4357eab1dfa8fe5b4
#
_cell.length_a   1.000
_cell.length_b   1.000
_cell.length_c   1.000
_cell.angle_alpha   90.00
_cell.angle_beta   90.00
_cell.angle_gamma   90.00
#
_symmetry.space_group_name_H-M   'P 1'
#
loop_
_entity.id
_entity.type
_entity.pdbx_description
1 polymer ?
#
loop_
_entity_poly.entity_id
_entity_poly.type
_entity_poly.pdbx_seq_one_letter_code
_entity_poly.pdbx_strand_id
1 'polypeptide(L)'
;MALLTKAIRKKWMNKLGYEYNKEGIRKFQAKYFKRSRDIDGIYGADTDKLLRHVHHVKTYTFFSPSEFRCPCGRCTGYPTWMRVNELKHIQNIKNHYGRPMTITSGLRCEYENSRLAGSSRSSAHMVGKAVDFYMKGVTDTEDNRRKAINWIKKQKHHNYSYGNGISSTGAHVYAPNMGNAIHTEVK
;
A
#
# COMPACT_ATOMS: atom_id res chain seq x y z
N MET A 1 1.32 -8.63 -17.86
CA MET A 1 0.50 -7.39 -17.79
C MET A 1 1.02 -6.40 -18.80
N ALA A 2 0.11 -5.78 -19.60
CA ALA A 2 0.49 -4.77 -20.58
C ALA A 2 0.94 -3.45 -19.90
N LEU A 3 1.97 -2.82 -20.47
CA LEU A 3 2.42 -1.51 -20.04
C LEU A 3 1.36 -0.43 -20.38
N LEU A 4 1.36 0.67 -19.64
CA LEU A 4 0.59 1.87 -20.00
C LEU A 4 0.93 2.32 -21.43
N THR A 5 -0.02 2.91 -22.15
CA THR A 5 0.25 3.51 -23.45
C THR A 5 1.20 4.69 -23.33
N LYS A 6 1.95 5.01 -24.39
CA LYS A 6 2.89 6.15 -24.40
C LYS A 6 2.19 7.47 -24.03
N ALA A 7 0.96 7.67 -24.49
CA ALA A 7 0.17 8.87 -24.16
C ALA A 7 -0.13 8.96 -22.65
N ILE A 8 -0.55 7.86 -22.02
CA ILE A 8 -0.81 7.82 -20.58
C ILE A 8 0.47 8.04 -19.78
N ARG A 9 1.58 7.40 -20.17
CA ARG A 9 2.90 7.59 -19.52
C ARG A 9 3.30 9.06 -19.49
N LYS A 10 3.26 9.71 -20.67
CA LYS A 10 3.58 11.13 -20.82
C LYS A 10 2.67 12.00 -19.95
N LYS A 11 1.35 11.79 -20.01
CA LYS A 11 0.37 12.53 -19.21
C LYS A 11 0.64 12.40 -17.70
N TRP A 12 0.86 11.20 -17.20
CA TRP A 12 1.05 10.97 -15.77
C TRP A 12 2.42 11.43 -15.27
N MET A 13 3.49 11.21 -16.04
CA MET A 13 4.82 11.74 -15.72
C MET A 13 4.78 13.26 -15.62
N ASN A 14 4.21 13.95 -16.60
CA ASN A 14 4.10 15.41 -16.60
C ASN A 14 3.28 15.92 -15.41
N LYS A 15 2.14 15.26 -15.08
CA LYS A 15 1.34 15.59 -13.90
C LYS A 15 2.12 15.46 -12.59
N LEU A 16 3.10 14.57 -12.55
CA LEU A 16 3.98 14.35 -11.40
C LEU A 16 5.22 15.25 -11.41
N GLY A 17 5.37 16.14 -12.42
CA GLY A 17 6.49 17.07 -12.55
C GLY A 17 7.74 16.49 -13.22
N TYR A 18 7.59 15.39 -13.99
CA TYR A 18 8.69 14.76 -14.72
C TYR A 18 8.42 14.75 -16.23
N GLU A 19 9.37 15.14 -17.03
CA GLU A 19 9.30 14.98 -18.48
C GLU A 19 9.35 13.50 -18.88
N TYR A 20 8.64 13.14 -19.95
CA TYR A 20 8.68 11.76 -20.48
C TYR A 20 9.83 11.62 -21.49
N ASN A 21 11.06 11.70 -20.99
CA ASN A 21 12.31 11.42 -21.70
C ASN A 21 13.25 10.64 -20.77
N LYS A 22 14.42 10.24 -21.25
CA LYS A 22 15.39 9.44 -20.49
C LYS A 22 15.76 10.06 -19.16
N GLU A 23 16.04 11.36 -19.17
CA GLU A 23 16.46 12.09 -17.96
C GLU A 23 15.30 12.24 -16.95
N GLY A 24 14.10 12.59 -17.40
CA GLY A 24 12.93 12.68 -16.54
C GLY A 24 12.52 11.34 -15.95
N ILE A 25 12.61 10.24 -16.72
CA ILE A 25 12.39 8.89 -16.23
C ILE A 25 13.43 8.54 -15.16
N ARG A 26 14.71 8.85 -15.39
CA ARG A 26 15.78 8.61 -14.41
C ARG A 26 15.58 9.39 -13.12
N LYS A 27 15.20 10.66 -13.19
CA LYS A 27 14.84 11.48 -12.00
C LYS A 27 13.66 10.88 -11.23
N PHE A 28 12.63 10.43 -11.94
CA PHE A 28 11.48 9.77 -11.35
C PHE A 28 11.87 8.46 -10.65
N GLN A 29 12.65 7.60 -11.29
CA GLN A 29 13.16 6.36 -10.70
C GLN A 29 14.02 6.66 -9.46
N ALA A 30 14.93 7.63 -9.53
CA ALA A 30 15.81 8.02 -8.43
C ALA A 30 15.06 8.54 -7.20
N LYS A 31 13.90 9.15 -7.39
CA LYS A 31 13.05 9.62 -6.28
C LYS A 31 12.49 8.48 -5.45
N TYR A 32 12.19 7.32 -6.06
CA TYR A 32 11.40 6.26 -5.41
C TYR A 32 12.13 4.92 -5.29
N PHE A 33 12.97 4.53 -6.26
CA PHE A 33 13.77 3.31 -6.15
C PHE A 33 14.95 3.53 -5.21
N LYS A 34 15.31 2.49 -4.46
CA LYS A 34 16.45 2.57 -3.54
C LYS A 34 17.75 2.01 -4.12
N ARG A 35 17.65 1.12 -5.11
CA ARG A 35 18.81 0.45 -5.68
C ARG A 35 19.26 1.20 -6.93
N SER A 36 20.54 1.59 -7.00
CA SER A 36 21.12 2.31 -8.15
C SER A 36 20.93 1.57 -9.48
N ARG A 37 20.98 0.24 -9.48
CA ARG A 37 20.76 -0.58 -10.67
C ARG A 37 19.35 -0.49 -11.27
N ASP A 38 18.37 -0.01 -10.50
CA ASP A 38 16.99 0.17 -10.97
C ASP A 38 16.76 1.57 -11.57
N ILE A 39 17.80 2.42 -11.58
CA ILE A 39 17.75 3.84 -11.99
C ILE A 39 18.51 3.99 -13.33
N ASP A 40 17.89 3.53 -14.40
CA ASP A 40 18.50 3.45 -15.73
C ASP A 40 17.97 4.47 -16.76
N GLY A 41 16.87 5.14 -16.44
CA GLY A 41 16.19 6.08 -17.35
C GLY A 41 15.38 5.37 -18.44
N ILE A 42 15.17 4.05 -18.33
CA ILE A 42 14.40 3.25 -19.28
C ILE A 42 13.01 2.97 -18.70
N TYR A 43 11.97 3.19 -19.51
CA TYR A 43 10.61 2.88 -19.11
C TYR A 43 10.29 1.40 -19.36
N GLY A 44 10.56 0.58 -18.37
CA GLY A 44 10.25 -0.86 -18.35
C GLY A 44 9.07 -1.19 -17.42
N ALA A 45 8.87 -2.50 -17.17
CA ALA A 45 7.78 -3.03 -16.36
C ALA A 45 7.78 -2.50 -14.92
N ASP A 46 8.96 -2.37 -14.31
CA ASP A 46 9.06 -1.89 -12.92
C ASP A 46 8.80 -0.39 -12.82
N THR A 47 9.23 0.39 -13.81
CA THR A 47 8.88 1.82 -13.90
C THR A 47 7.38 2.03 -14.14
N ASP A 48 6.73 1.14 -14.90
CA ASP A 48 5.28 1.17 -15.13
C ASP A 48 4.50 0.91 -13.82
N LYS A 49 4.91 -0.10 -13.06
CA LYS A 49 4.32 -0.38 -11.74
C LYS A 49 4.50 0.82 -10.78
N LEU A 50 5.71 1.38 -10.74
CA LEU A 50 6.02 2.55 -9.95
C LEU A 50 5.15 3.75 -10.36
N LEU A 51 5.02 4.04 -11.66
CA LEU A 51 4.22 5.15 -12.14
C LEU A 51 2.74 5.01 -11.78
N ARG A 52 2.17 3.80 -11.93
CA ARG A 52 0.80 3.51 -11.48
C ARG A 52 0.67 3.75 -9.98
N HIS A 53 1.61 3.23 -9.19
CA HIS A 53 1.59 3.37 -7.74
C HIS A 53 1.62 4.84 -7.32
N VAL A 54 2.62 5.59 -7.79
CA VAL A 54 2.80 7.01 -7.42
C VAL A 54 1.62 7.86 -7.87
N HIS A 55 1.14 7.65 -9.11
CA HIS A 55 -0.02 8.38 -9.63
C HIS A 55 -1.27 8.10 -8.81
N HIS A 56 -1.56 6.84 -8.48
CA HIS A 56 -2.75 6.49 -7.69
C HIS A 56 -2.66 7.04 -6.27
N VAL A 57 -1.54 6.81 -5.56
CA VAL A 57 -1.38 7.29 -4.18
C VAL A 57 -1.57 8.80 -4.13
N LYS A 58 -0.89 9.57 -4.99
CA LYS A 58 -1.01 11.03 -5.03
C LYS A 58 -2.37 11.56 -5.48
N THR A 59 -3.14 10.74 -6.22
CA THR A 59 -4.47 11.14 -6.69
C THR A 59 -5.56 10.88 -5.65
N TYR A 60 -5.44 9.81 -4.87
CA TYR A 60 -6.52 9.33 -4.01
C TYR A 60 -6.23 9.44 -2.51
N THR A 61 -5.03 9.84 -2.13
CA THR A 61 -4.64 9.93 -0.71
C THR A 61 -3.75 11.14 -0.42
N PHE A 62 -3.56 11.42 0.87
CA PHE A 62 -2.55 12.35 1.39
C PHE A 62 -1.29 11.64 1.89
N PHE A 63 -1.16 10.33 1.67
CA PHE A 63 0.03 9.57 2.03
C PHE A 63 1.18 9.79 1.03
N SER A 64 2.41 9.59 1.49
CA SER A 64 3.54 9.46 0.60
C SER A 64 3.52 8.10 -0.10
N PRO A 65 3.83 8.00 -1.41
CA PRO A 65 3.96 6.71 -2.08
C PRO A 65 4.92 5.73 -1.41
N SER A 66 5.97 6.24 -0.76
CA SER A 66 6.97 5.43 -0.07
C SER A 66 6.47 4.76 1.21
N GLU A 67 5.37 5.22 1.80
CA GLU A 67 4.77 4.57 2.98
C GLU A 67 4.22 3.17 2.67
N PHE A 68 3.81 2.92 1.43
CA PHE A 68 3.28 1.62 0.99
C PHE A 68 4.35 0.69 0.40
N ARG A 69 5.62 1.07 0.42
CA ARG A 69 6.68 0.32 -0.27
C ARG A 69 6.98 -1.00 0.43
N CYS A 70 7.24 -2.06 -0.36
CA CYS A 70 7.76 -3.33 0.15
C CYS A 70 9.12 -3.13 0.86
N PRO A 71 9.30 -3.59 2.11
CA PRO A 71 10.50 -3.33 2.90
C PRO A 71 11.66 -4.29 2.60
N CYS A 72 11.48 -5.33 1.80
CA CYS A 72 12.40 -6.48 1.69
C CYS A 72 13.83 -6.15 1.23
N GLY A 73 14.08 -5.00 0.61
CA GLY A 73 15.39 -4.62 0.04
C GLY A 73 15.81 -5.40 -1.22
N ARG A 74 15.16 -6.53 -1.54
CA ARG A 74 15.48 -7.39 -2.70
C ARG A 74 14.71 -7.03 -3.97
N CYS A 75 13.48 -6.56 -3.86
CA CYS A 75 12.71 -6.04 -5.01
C CYS A 75 12.90 -4.53 -5.16
N THR A 76 12.32 -3.95 -6.21
CA THR A 76 12.34 -2.48 -6.44
C THR A 76 11.63 -1.68 -5.35
N GLY A 77 10.91 -2.34 -4.45
CA GLY A 77 10.01 -1.75 -3.47
C GLY A 77 8.55 -1.65 -3.96
N TYR A 78 8.34 -1.79 -5.25
CA TYR A 78 7.02 -1.67 -5.89
C TYR A 78 6.75 -2.89 -6.79
N PRO A 79 6.60 -4.11 -6.20
CA PRO A 79 6.37 -5.34 -6.97
C PRO A 79 5.05 -5.30 -7.76
N THR A 80 4.12 -4.49 -7.28
CA THR A 80 2.84 -4.12 -7.91
C THR A 80 2.52 -2.67 -7.53
N TRP A 81 1.25 -2.26 -7.59
CA TRP A 81 0.77 -0.94 -7.13
C TRP A 81 -0.45 -1.10 -6.24
N MET A 82 -0.65 -0.14 -5.33
CA MET A 82 -1.86 -0.10 -4.52
C MET A 82 -3.10 0.10 -5.38
N ARG A 83 -4.13 -0.69 -5.12
CA ARG A 83 -5.41 -0.58 -5.82
C ARG A 83 -6.16 0.67 -5.39
N VAL A 84 -6.85 1.29 -6.33
CA VAL A 84 -7.58 2.55 -6.08
C VAL A 84 -8.62 2.39 -4.96
N ASN A 85 -9.32 1.25 -4.92
CA ASN A 85 -10.30 0.99 -3.87
C ASN A 85 -9.65 0.92 -2.48
N GLU A 86 -8.46 0.29 -2.36
CA GLU A 86 -7.71 0.26 -1.10
C GLU A 86 -7.24 1.66 -0.69
N LEU A 87 -6.73 2.44 -1.63
CA LEU A 87 -6.30 3.82 -1.35
C LEU A 87 -7.46 4.70 -0.88
N LYS A 88 -8.62 4.60 -1.52
CA LYS A 88 -9.83 5.30 -1.08
C LYS A 88 -10.31 4.81 0.28
N HIS A 89 -10.21 3.51 0.52
CA HIS A 89 -10.62 2.90 1.78
C HIS A 89 -9.76 3.38 2.95
N ILE A 90 -8.43 3.30 2.83
CA ILE A 90 -7.52 3.75 3.89
C ILE A 90 -7.59 5.27 4.10
N GLN A 91 -7.78 6.06 3.03
CA GLN A 91 -7.99 7.50 3.16
C GLN A 91 -9.30 7.84 3.89
N ASN A 92 -10.37 7.08 3.63
CA ASN A 92 -11.65 7.24 4.33
C ASN A 92 -11.51 6.94 5.83
N ILE A 93 -10.78 5.87 6.20
CA ILE A 93 -10.47 5.55 7.61
C ILE A 93 -9.71 6.70 8.26
N LYS A 94 -8.67 7.21 7.60
CA LYS A 94 -7.88 8.35 8.10
C LYS A 94 -8.74 9.60 8.32
N ASN A 95 -9.61 9.92 7.38
CA ASN A 95 -10.50 11.08 7.44
C ASN A 95 -11.52 10.95 8.58
N HIS A 96 -12.09 9.75 8.76
CA HIS A 96 -13.09 9.49 9.81
C HIS A 96 -12.53 9.74 11.21
N TYR A 97 -11.33 9.25 11.49
CA TYR A 97 -10.72 9.41 12.81
C TYR A 97 -9.99 10.74 13.00
N GLY A 98 -9.62 11.43 11.92
CA GLY A 98 -8.93 12.72 11.96
C GLY A 98 -7.58 12.69 12.69
N ARG A 99 -6.93 11.53 12.82
CA ARG A 99 -5.69 11.34 13.56
C ARG A 99 -4.53 10.93 12.67
N PRO A 100 -3.27 11.17 13.09
CA PRO A 100 -2.10 10.63 12.42
C PRO A 100 -2.20 9.11 12.28
N MET A 101 -1.94 8.60 11.06
CA MET A 101 -1.95 7.18 10.74
C MET A 101 -0.59 6.79 10.21
N THR A 102 -0.02 5.72 10.73
CA THR A 102 1.22 5.11 10.27
C THR A 102 0.88 3.84 9.48
N ILE A 103 1.31 3.77 8.23
CA ILE A 103 1.24 2.54 7.44
C ILE A 103 2.38 1.63 7.90
N THR A 104 2.04 0.49 8.49
CA THR A 104 3.03 -0.47 9.01
C THR A 104 3.37 -1.55 7.97
N SER A 105 2.46 -1.83 7.02
CA SER A 105 2.71 -2.68 5.86
C SER A 105 1.80 -2.28 4.70
N GLY A 106 2.38 -2.13 3.53
CA GLY A 106 1.66 -1.89 2.27
C GLY A 106 1.90 -3.03 1.29
N LEU A 107 2.65 -2.77 0.21
CA LEU A 107 3.00 -3.77 -0.80
C LEU A 107 3.98 -4.81 -0.25
N ARG A 108 3.78 -6.06 -0.65
CA ARG A 108 4.72 -7.16 -0.39
C ARG A 108 5.05 -7.89 -1.68
N CYS A 109 6.31 -8.21 -1.90
CA CYS A 109 6.70 -9.19 -2.91
C CYS A 109 6.63 -10.61 -2.33
N GLU A 110 6.72 -11.62 -3.18
CA GLU A 110 6.69 -13.02 -2.77
C GLU A 110 7.75 -13.34 -1.70
N TYR A 111 8.99 -12.85 -1.90
CA TYR A 111 10.06 -13.02 -0.92
C TYR A 111 9.72 -12.43 0.45
N GLU A 112 9.19 -11.21 0.51
CA GLU A 112 8.80 -10.60 1.79
C GLU A 112 7.64 -11.36 2.43
N ASN A 113 6.67 -11.77 1.61
CA ASN A 113 5.52 -12.50 2.11
C ASN A 113 5.91 -13.87 2.68
N SER A 114 6.81 -14.60 2.02
CA SER A 114 7.21 -15.96 2.44
C SER A 114 7.99 -15.99 3.77
N ARG A 115 8.65 -14.90 4.14
CA ARG A 115 9.40 -14.82 5.41
C ARG A 115 8.59 -14.34 6.62
N LEU A 116 7.35 -13.93 6.40
CA LEU A 116 6.46 -13.50 7.47
C LEU A 116 5.67 -14.70 8.02
N ALA A 117 5.86 -15.02 9.29
CA ALA A 117 5.14 -16.10 9.95
C ALA A 117 3.61 -15.86 9.87
N GLY A 118 2.86 -16.90 9.51
CA GLY A 118 1.39 -16.84 9.40
C GLY A 118 0.87 -16.11 8.14
N SER A 119 1.73 -15.70 7.22
CA SER A 119 1.28 -15.06 5.97
C SER A 119 0.64 -16.07 5.01
N SER A 120 -0.50 -15.70 4.41
CA SER A 120 -1.11 -16.48 3.35
C SER A 120 -0.27 -16.44 2.07
N ARG A 121 -0.18 -17.56 1.33
CA ARG A 121 0.43 -17.60 0.01
C ARG A 121 -0.28 -16.70 -1.02
N SER A 122 -1.56 -16.40 -0.80
CA SER A 122 -2.39 -15.50 -1.63
C SER A 122 -2.67 -14.17 -0.94
N SER A 123 -1.70 -13.64 -0.18
CA SER A 123 -1.87 -12.40 0.59
C SER A 123 -2.31 -11.23 -0.28
N ALA A 124 -3.33 -10.50 0.17
CA ALA A 124 -3.86 -9.31 -0.49
C ALA A 124 -2.82 -8.17 -0.63
N HIS A 125 -1.80 -8.13 0.23
CA HIS A 125 -0.65 -7.22 0.10
C HIS A 125 0.16 -7.45 -1.20
N MET A 126 0.23 -8.69 -1.68
CA MET A 126 0.97 -9.02 -2.91
C MET A 126 0.30 -8.50 -4.17
N VAL A 127 -0.99 -8.18 -4.10
CA VAL A 127 -1.76 -7.62 -5.22
C VAL A 127 -2.22 -6.18 -4.97
N GLY A 128 -1.73 -5.55 -3.90
CA GLY A 128 -2.00 -4.15 -3.56
C GLY A 128 -3.42 -3.87 -3.08
N LYS A 129 -4.09 -4.87 -2.50
CA LYS A 129 -5.45 -4.81 -1.98
C LYS A 129 -5.53 -4.74 -0.45
N ALA A 130 -4.41 -4.70 0.26
CA ALA A 130 -4.38 -4.65 1.71
C ALA A 130 -3.36 -3.65 2.25
N VAL A 131 -3.66 -3.14 3.43
CA VAL A 131 -2.80 -2.26 4.22
C VAL A 131 -2.89 -2.67 5.70
N ASP A 132 -1.74 -2.69 6.38
CA ASP A 132 -1.67 -2.72 7.83
C ASP A 132 -1.37 -1.30 8.31
N PHE A 133 -2.10 -0.83 9.31
CA PHE A 133 -1.90 0.52 9.84
C PHE A 133 -2.01 0.56 11.37
N TYR A 134 -1.31 1.53 11.95
CA TYR A 134 -1.41 1.91 13.36
C TYR A 134 -1.92 3.35 13.48
N MET A 135 -2.74 3.60 14.48
CA MET A 135 -3.28 4.92 14.76
C MET A 135 -3.47 5.10 16.28
N LYS A 136 -2.66 5.98 16.89
CA LYS A 136 -2.69 6.22 18.33
C LYS A 136 -4.08 6.68 18.79
N GLY A 137 -4.58 6.09 19.86
CA GLY A 137 -5.91 6.35 20.41
C GLY A 137 -7.06 5.66 19.66
N VAL A 138 -6.75 4.92 18.57
CA VAL A 138 -7.74 4.20 17.75
C VAL A 138 -7.46 2.70 17.69
N THR A 139 -6.17 2.32 17.73
CA THR A 139 -5.79 0.90 17.59
C THR A 139 -5.02 0.36 18.81
N ASP A 140 -4.75 1.18 19.83
CA ASP A 140 -3.84 0.86 20.93
C ASP A 140 -4.27 -0.35 21.77
N THR A 141 -5.55 -0.49 22.03
CA THR A 141 -6.10 -1.58 22.84
C THR A 141 -6.97 -2.50 22.00
N GLU A 142 -7.25 -3.71 22.49
CA GLU A 142 -8.16 -4.64 21.81
C GLU A 142 -9.56 -4.01 21.65
N ASP A 143 -10.07 -3.35 22.70
CA ASP A 143 -11.39 -2.70 22.65
C ASP A 143 -11.43 -1.57 21.60
N ASN A 144 -10.37 -0.77 21.52
CA ASN A 144 -10.24 0.25 20.48
C ASN A 144 -10.19 -0.38 19.08
N ARG A 145 -9.40 -1.46 18.87
CA ARG A 145 -9.38 -2.18 17.60
C ARG A 145 -10.75 -2.77 17.25
N ARG A 146 -11.47 -3.30 18.22
CA ARG A 146 -12.84 -3.81 18.06
C ARG A 146 -13.79 -2.73 17.55
N LYS A 147 -13.78 -1.55 18.17
CA LYS A 147 -14.59 -0.39 17.75
C LYS A 147 -14.21 0.04 16.34
N ALA A 148 -12.91 0.15 16.05
CA ALA A 148 -12.41 0.54 14.73
C ALA A 148 -12.82 -0.47 13.65
N ILE A 149 -12.60 -1.77 13.85
CA ILE A 149 -12.97 -2.84 12.92
C ILE A 149 -14.49 -2.87 12.69
N ASN A 150 -15.30 -2.66 13.74
CA ASN A 150 -16.76 -2.59 13.63
C ASN A 150 -17.25 -1.40 12.76
N TRP A 151 -16.51 -0.32 12.73
CA TRP A 151 -16.78 0.79 11.81
C TRP A 151 -16.24 0.48 10.40
N ILE A 152 -15.00 -0.02 10.28
CA ILE A 152 -14.33 -0.33 9.01
C ILE A 152 -15.15 -1.34 8.18
N LYS A 153 -15.69 -2.39 8.80
CA LYS A 153 -16.47 -3.43 8.09
C LYS A 153 -17.74 -2.93 7.41
N LYS A 154 -18.23 -1.75 7.79
CA LYS A 154 -19.41 -1.13 7.17
C LYS A 154 -19.07 -0.31 5.91
N GLN A 155 -17.78 -0.14 5.60
CA GLN A 155 -17.35 0.69 4.48
C GLN A 155 -17.51 -0.02 3.14
N LYS A 156 -17.83 0.74 2.09
CA LYS A 156 -18.25 0.26 0.75
C LYS A 156 -17.32 -0.80 0.13
N HIS A 157 -16.03 -0.64 0.28
CA HIS A 157 -15.04 -1.51 -0.40
C HIS A 157 -14.46 -2.59 0.49
N HIS A 158 -14.84 -2.62 1.75
CA HIS A 158 -14.32 -3.58 2.73
C HIS A 158 -14.57 -5.02 2.30
N ASN A 159 -13.55 -5.85 2.46
CA ASN A 159 -13.60 -7.31 2.35
C ASN A 159 -13.38 -7.96 3.72
N TYR A 160 -12.21 -7.74 4.29
CA TYR A 160 -11.83 -8.33 5.57
C TYR A 160 -10.93 -7.38 6.36
N SER A 161 -11.02 -7.40 7.68
CA SER A 161 -10.08 -6.70 8.57
C SER A 161 -9.91 -7.45 9.88
N TYR A 162 -8.71 -7.34 10.45
CA TYR A 162 -8.38 -7.91 11.75
C TYR A 162 -7.25 -7.17 12.44
N GLY A 163 -7.15 -7.36 13.74
CA GLY A 163 -6.01 -6.99 14.57
C GLY A 163 -5.80 -8.08 15.60
N ASN A 164 -4.74 -8.00 16.42
CA ASN A 164 -4.56 -8.96 17.49
C ASN A 164 -5.77 -8.93 18.44
N GLY A 165 -6.41 -10.08 18.66
CA GLY A 165 -7.58 -10.27 19.47
C GLY A 165 -8.92 -10.30 18.73
N ILE A 166 -9.05 -9.70 17.54
CA ILE A 166 -10.35 -9.50 16.89
C ILE A 166 -10.29 -9.47 15.36
N SER A 167 -11.37 -9.92 14.70
CA SER A 167 -11.59 -9.75 13.27
C SER A 167 -12.95 -9.13 12.95
N SER A 168 -13.14 -8.73 11.68
CA SER A 168 -14.41 -8.20 11.17
C SER A 168 -15.54 -9.23 11.14
N THR A 169 -15.22 -10.51 11.18
CA THR A 169 -16.20 -11.62 11.31
C THR A 169 -16.61 -11.87 12.76
N GLY A 170 -15.97 -11.25 13.73
CA GLY A 170 -16.17 -11.48 15.16
C GLY A 170 -15.29 -12.60 15.74
N ALA A 171 -14.54 -13.33 14.89
CA ALA A 171 -13.65 -14.37 15.37
C ALA A 171 -12.44 -13.76 16.12
N HIS A 172 -11.98 -14.46 17.16
CA HIS A 172 -10.71 -14.13 17.81
C HIS A 172 -9.55 -14.48 16.87
N VAL A 173 -8.60 -13.55 16.71
CA VAL A 173 -7.41 -13.72 15.87
C VAL A 173 -6.16 -13.53 16.73
N TYR A 174 -5.35 -14.59 16.81
CA TYR A 174 -4.03 -14.50 17.44
C TYR A 174 -3.00 -13.99 16.42
N ALA A 175 -2.66 -12.71 16.50
CA ALA A 175 -1.72 -12.04 15.60
C ALA A 175 -0.75 -11.13 16.37
N PRO A 176 0.06 -11.69 17.30
CA PRO A 176 0.93 -10.89 18.16
C PRO A 176 1.97 -10.08 17.37
N ASN A 177 2.41 -10.58 16.21
CA ASN A 177 3.38 -9.91 15.35
C ASN A 177 2.84 -8.61 14.71
N MET A 178 1.54 -8.37 14.74
CA MET A 178 0.94 -7.13 14.30
C MET A 178 0.99 -6.03 15.37
N GLY A 179 1.26 -6.40 16.63
CA GLY A 179 1.19 -5.47 17.75
C GLY A 179 -0.19 -4.79 17.81
N ASN A 180 -0.20 -3.47 17.76
CA ASN A 180 -1.42 -2.66 17.79
C ASN A 180 -1.94 -2.27 16.39
N ALA A 181 -1.41 -2.84 15.32
CA ALA A 181 -1.89 -2.55 13.97
C ALA A 181 -3.21 -3.27 13.65
N ILE A 182 -3.97 -2.68 12.73
CA ILE A 182 -5.12 -3.30 12.07
C ILE A 182 -4.72 -3.59 10.62
N HIS A 183 -4.98 -4.84 10.20
CA HIS A 183 -5.02 -5.23 8.80
C HIS A 183 -6.38 -4.87 8.21
N THR A 184 -6.40 -4.30 7.01
CA THR A 184 -7.63 -4.12 6.24
C THR A 184 -7.38 -4.44 4.78
N GLU A 185 -8.39 -5.04 4.13
CA GLU A 185 -8.34 -5.36 2.71
C GLU A 185 -9.68 -5.10 2.02
N VAL A 186 -9.61 -4.87 0.70
CA VAL A 186 -10.76 -4.61 -0.16
C VAL A 186 -11.03 -5.74 -1.14
N LYS A 187 -12.27 -5.81 -1.62
CA LYS A 187 -12.75 -6.75 -2.65
C LYS A 187 -11.99 -6.63 -3.97
#